data_d80c30bd6b02de9b3ee447b9cae04b70
#
_entry.id   d80c30bd6b02de9b3ee447b9cae04b70
#
_cell.length_a   1.000
_cell.length_b   1.000
_cell.length_c   1.000
_cell.angle_alpha   90.00
_cell.angle_beta   90.00
_cell.angle_gamma   90.00
#
_symmetry.space_group_name_H-M   'P 1'
#
loop_
_entity.id
_entity.type
_entity.pdbx_description
1 polymer ?
#
loop_
_entity_poly.entity_id
_entity_poly.type
_entity_poly.pdbx_seq_one_letter_code
_entity_poly.pdbx_strand_id
1 'polypeptide(L)'
;MHSRLNVSRIALKTVVLLGALLIGTLPGLARDSRYETIDATAFGTGTQMGQNIGVTLLIYDFSTPADKAILQAAFQKGQNQGLVNALYKMRTVGRVEITGTLGNDCAYIAVTPTPPGRHIVFVTNRQIRFGEAWTDSQTMSYDLSAGILDINDQDKSKSTGVVYPMAQLVVDKQGQLQWDLNQNPWRLSDVIDWKGSGNNN
;
A
#
# COMPACT_ATOMS: atom_id res chain seq x y z
N MET A 1 -22.94 -12.35 -81.86
CA MET A 1 -23.74 -11.49 -80.93
C MET A 1 -22.81 -11.02 -79.83
N HIS A 2 -22.14 -9.88 -80.02
CA HIS A 2 -21.09 -9.37 -79.15
C HIS A 2 -21.62 -8.10 -78.46
N SER A 3 -21.83 -8.15 -77.20
CA SER A 3 -22.15 -6.97 -76.40
C SER A 3 -20.86 -6.44 -75.80
N ARG A 4 -20.48 -5.21 -76.18
CA ARG A 4 -19.34 -4.49 -75.60
C ARG A 4 -19.82 -3.69 -74.42
N LEU A 5 -19.24 -3.99 -73.27
CA LEU A 5 -19.39 -3.19 -72.05
C LEU A 5 -18.49 -1.97 -72.10
N ASN A 6 -19.07 -0.82 -72.02
CA ASN A 6 -18.45 0.49 -71.92
C ASN A 6 -17.88 0.71 -70.52
N VAL A 7 -16.59 0.88 -70.41
CA VAL A 7 -15.93 1.24 -69.16
C VAL A 7 -15.92 2.75 -69.04
N SER A 8 -16.81 3.29 -68.22
CA SER A 8 -16.87 4.70 -67.86
C SER A 8 -15.71 5.03 -66.90
N ARG A 9 -14.88 5.97 -67.32
CA ARG A 9 -13.78 6.53 -66.49
C ARG A 9 -14.39 7.40 -65.39
N ILE A 10 -14.36 6.92 -64.15
CA ILE A 10 -14.66 7.74 -62.96
C ILE A 10 -13.39 8.43 -62.54
N ALA A 11 -13.41 9.75 -62.63
CA ALA A 11 -12.32 10.62 -62.17
C ALA A 11 -12.19 10.55 -60.66
N LEU A 12 -11.01 10.10 -60.21
CA LEU A 12 -10.63 10.08 -58.80
C LEU A 12 -10.37 11.51 -58.31
N LYS A 13 -11.35 12.13 -57.66
CA LYS A 13 -11.15 13.39 -56.96
C LYS A 13 -10.47 13.09 -55.63
N THR A 14 -9.20 13.43 -55.53
CA THR A 14 -8.40 13.39 -54.33
C THR A 14 -8.94 14.43 -53.34
N VAL A 15 -9.72 14.02 -52.36
CA VAL A 15 -10.09 14.83 -51.20
C VAL A 15 -8.95 14.68 -50.20
N VAL A 16 -8.09 15.70 -50.13
CA VAL A 16 -7.11 15.84 -49.03
C VAL A 16 -7.89 16.29 -47.81
N LEU A 17 -8.20 15.32 -46.96
CA LEU A 17 -8.80 15.57 -45.65
C LEU A 17 -7.64 15.94 -44.70
N LEU A 18 -7.45 17.23 -44.47
CA LEU A 18 -6.52 17.75 -43.45
C LEU A 18 -7.13 17.46 -42.10
N GLY A 19 -6.89 16.25 -41.58
CA GLY A 19 -7.23 15.87 -40.21
C GLY A 19 -6.33 16.63 -39.25
N ALA A 20 -6.84 17.72 -38.66
CA ALA A 20 -6.22 18.36 -37.52
C ALA A 20 -6.21 17.34 -36.38
N LEU A 21 -5.01 16.78 -36.09
CA LEU A 21 -4.74 15.94 -34.96
C LEU A 21 -4.81 16.86 -33.71
N LEU A 22 -5.99 17.02 -33.14
CA LEU A 22 -6.17 17.54 -31.79
C LEU A 22 -5.55 16.50 -30.84
N ILE A 23 -4.25 16.66 -30.61
CA ILE A 23 -3.59 16.06 -29.46
C ILE A 23 -4.19 16.78 -28.25
N GLY A 24 -5.30 16.25 -27.77
CA GLY A 24 -5.82 16.59 -26.46
C GLY A 24 -4.72 16.21 -25.46
N THR A 25 -3.99 17.19 -25.00
CA THR A 25 -3.21 17.06 -23.77
C THR A 25 -4.23 16.76 -22.68
N LEU A 26 -4.40 15.46 -22.37
CA LEU A 26 -5.00 15.08 -21.12
C LEU A 26 -4.26 15.90 -20.06
N PRO A 27 -4.94 16.70 -19.25
CA PRO A 27 -4.27 17.29 -18.09
C PRO A 27 -3.75 16.09 -17.33
N GLY A 28 -2.42 15.86 -17.39
CA GLY A 28 -1.76 14.95 -16.50
C GLY A 28 -2.25 15.38 -15.12
N LEU A 29 -3.01 14.53 -14.46
CA LEU A 29 -3.30 14.69 -13.06
C LEU A 29 -1.93 14.80 -12.42
N ALA A 30 -1.49 16.03 -12.17
CA ALA A 30 -0.31 16.31 -11.40
C ALA A 30 -0.56 15.54 -10.10
N ARG A 31 0.13 14.41 -9.95
CA ARG A 31 0.05 13.57 -8.77
C ARG A 31 0.60 14.47 -7.68
N ASP A 32 -0.33 15.01 -6.89
CA ASP A 32 0.00 15.88 -5.79
C ASP A 32 0.93 15.07 -4.88
N SER A 33 2.21 15.39 -4.90
CA SER A 33 3.25 14.69 -4.16
C SER A 33 3.17 15.00 -2.65
N ARG A 34 1.97 15.32 -2.18
CA ARG A 34 1.73 15.57 -0.78
C ARG A 34 1.83 14.28 -0.03
N TYR A 35 2.79 14.25 0.87
CA TYR A 35 2.85 13.22 1.89
C TYR A 35 1.55 13.23 2.68
N GLU A 36 0.93 12.08 2.79
CA GLU A 36 -0.14 11.88 3.75
C GLU A 36 0.49 11.43 5.06
N THR A 37 0.11 12.05 6.17
CA THR A 37 0.59 11.68 7.49
C THR A 37 -0.59 11.20 8.32
N ILE A 38 -0.44 10.05 8.95
CA ILE A 38 -1.41 9.50 9.90
C ILE A 38 -0.68 9.24 11.22
N ASP A 39 -1.11 9.95 12.27
CA ASP A 39 -0.64 9.74 13.63
C ASP A 39 -1.60 8.86 14.40
N ALA A 40 -1.06 8.06 15.31
CA ALA A 40 -1.85 7.21 16.20
C ALA A 40 -1.10 6.95 17.51
N THR A 41 -1.84 6.54 18.53
CA THR A 41 -1.27 5.98 19.76
C THR A 41 -1.38 4.47 19.71
N ALA A 42 -0.25 3.78 19.78
CA ALA A 42 -0.19 2.33 19.89
C ALA A 42 -0.25 1.89 21.35
N PHE A 43 -1.15 0.98 21.66
CA PHE A 43 -1.32 0.38 22.99
C PHE A 43 -0.91 -1.08 22.95
N GLY A 44 0.02 -1.44 23.83
CA GLY A 44 0.47 -2.81 23.98
C GLY A 44 -0.62 -3.75 24.45
N THR A 45 -0.60 -4.98 23.96
CA THR A 45 -1.52 -6.05 24.36
C THR A 45 -0.75 -7.23 24.95
N GLY A 46 -1.42 -8.11 25.68
CA GLY A 46 -0.79 -9.27 26.30
C GLY A 46 0.29 -8.87 27.30
N THR A 47 1.52 -9.32 27.13
CA THR A 47 2.66 -9.03 28.02
C THR A 47 3.09 -7.57 28.02
N GLN A 48 2.64 -6.77 27.04
CA GLN A 48 2.97 -5.35 26.87
C GLN A 48 1.83 -4.44 27.34
N MET A 49 0.82 -5.01 28.02
CA MET A 49 -0.33 -4.26 28.50
C MET A 49 0.10 -3.10 29.41
N GLY A 50 -0.49 -1.92 29.19
CA GLY A 50 -0.17 -0.69 29.93
C GLY A 50 0.92 0.17 29.27
N GLN A 51 1.60 -0.32 28.25
CA GLN A 51 2.51 0.48 27.45
C GLN A 51 1.75 1.21 26.35
N ASN A 52 2.14 2.46 26.10
CA ASN A 52 1.67 3.23 24.95
C ASN A 52 2.84 3.97 24.31
N ILE A 53 2.75 4.18 23.00
CA ILE A 53 3.78 4.87 22.23
C ILE A 53 3.18 5.49 20.96
N GLY A 54 3.67 6.65 20.57
CA GLY A 54 3.25 7.30 19.32
C GLY A 54 3.75 6.54 18.10
N VAL A 55 2.88 6.42 17.10
CA VAL A 55 3.16 5.84 15.78
C VAL A 55 2.73 6.83 14.72
N THR A 56 3.60 7.10 13.75
CA THR A 56 3.31 7.93 12.60
C THR A 56 3.47 7.09 11.33
N LEU A 57 2.46 7.06 10.47
CA LEU A 57 2.54 6.49 9.12
C LEU A 57 2.63 7.63 8.11
N LEU A 58 3.75 7.71 7.40
CA LEU A 58 3.96 8.60 6.27
C LEU A 58 3.67 7.83 4.98
N ILE A 59 2.74 8.31 4.17
CA ILE A 59 2.37 7.70 2.89
C ILE A 59 2.86 8.62 1.76
N TYR A 60 3.83 8.14 0.99
CA TYR A 60 4.38 8.85 -0.17
C TYR A 60 3.60 8.50 -1.44
N ASP A 61 3.13 7.27 -1.52
CA ASP A 61 2.35 6.74 -2.64
C ASP A 61 1.61 5.48 -2.21
N PHE A 62 0.59 5.09 -2.97
CA PHE A 62 -0.08 3.80 -2.79
C PHE A 62 0.45 2.78 -3.78
N SER A 63 0.54 1.54 -3.32
CA SER A 63 0.90 0.40 -4.16
C SER A 63 -0.18 0.10 -5.19
N THR A 64 0.26 -0.30 -6.36
CA THR A 64 -0.60 -0.60 -7.50
C THR A 64 -1.09 -2.06 -7.48
N PRO A 65 -2.11 -2.41 -8.29
CA PRO A 65 -2.46 -3.81 -8.49
C PRO A 65 -1.31 -4.67 -9.03
N ALA A 66 -0.38 -4.09 -9.80
CA ALA A 66 0.82 -4.78 -10.28
C ALA A 66 1.78 -5.12 -9.13
N ASP A 67 1.98 -4.20 -8.18
CA ASP A 67 2.78 -4.45 -6.98
C ASP A 67 2.19 -5.60 -6.16
N LYS A 68 0.86 -5.63 -6.01
CA LYS A 68 0.16 -6.73 -5.35
C LYS A 68 0.40 -8.07 -6.06
N ALA A 69 0.31 -8.09 -7.39
CA ALA A 69 0.54 -9.30 -8.18
C ALA A 69 1.98 -9.83 -8.02
N ILE A 70 2.97 -8.93 -7.98
CA ILE A 70 4.38 -9.30 -7.72
C ILE A 70 4.51 -10.00 -6.36
N LEU A 71 3.90 -9.44 -5.30
CA LEU A 71 3.95 -10.02 -3.96
C LEU A 71 3.24 -11.37 -3.88
N GLN A 72 2.08 -11.50 -4.53
CA GLN A 72 1.36 -12.77 -4.61
C GLN A 72 2.19 -13.86 -5.31
N ALA A 73 2.79 -13.54 -6.46
CA ALA A 73 3.65 -14.47 -7.19
C ALA A 73 4.90 -14.86 -6.38
N ALA A 74 5.50 -13.90 -5.68
CA ALA A 74 6.64 -14.13 -4.82
C ALA A 74 6.32 -15.06 -3.66
N PHE A 75 5.15 -14.85 -3.03
CA PHE A 75 4.65 -15.71 -1.96
C PHE A 75 4.36 -17.13 -2.47
N GLN A 76 3.70 -17.28 -3.61
CA GLN A 76 3.43 -18.60 -4.21
C GLN A 76 4.72 -19.38 -4.50
N LYS A 77 5.78 -18.69 -4.91
CA LYS A 77 7.07 -19.31 -5.24
C LYS A 77 7.92 -19.65 -4.04
N GLY A 78 7.92 -18.80 -3.01
CA GLY A 78 8.88 -18.88 -1.90
C GLY A 78 8.28 -18.64 -0.52
N GLN A 79 6.95 -18.71 -0.40
CA GLN A 79 6.24 -18.46 0.86
C GLN A 79 6.67 -17.12 1.49
N ASN A 80 6.73 -17.03 2.81
CA ASN A 80 7.12 -15.80 3.50
C ASN A 80 8.48 -15.28 3.07
N GLN A 81 9.48 -16.12 2.88
CA GLN A 81 10.81 -15.70 2.43
C GLN A 81 10.79 -15.10 1.03
N GLY A 82 9.97 -15.65 0.12
CA GLY A 82 9.74 -15.08 -1.20
C GLY A 82 9.13 -13.69 -1.13
N LEU A 83 8.15 -13.51 -0.24
CA LEU A 83 7.50 -12.23 0.02
C LEU A 83 8.50 -11.17 0.56
N VAL A 84 9.28 -11.53 1.58
CA VAL A 84 10.35 -10.67 2.14
C VAL A 84 11.33 -10.24 1.05
N ASN A 85 11.84 -11.19 0.27
CA ASN A 85 12.80 -10.91 -0.80
C ASN A 85 12.20 -10.01 -1.91
N ALA A 86 10.91 -10.10 -2.17
CA ALA A 86 10.24 -9.22 -3.11
C ALA A 86 10.09 -7.80 -2.54
N LEU A 87 9.64 -7.66 -1.29
CA LEU A 87 9.52 -6.38 -0.61
C LEU A 87 10.85 -5.63 -0.56
N TYR A 88 11.97 -6.31 -0.33
CA TYR A 88 13.31 -5.68 -0.34
C TYR A 88 13.69 -5.06 -1.70
N LYS A 89 13.11 -5.54 -2.80
CA LYS A 89 13.38 -5.06 -4.16
C LYS A 89 12.40 -4.00 -4.63
N MET A 90 11.31 -3.83 -3.92
CA MET A 90 10.30 -2.83 -4.24
C MET A 90 10.74 -1.44 -3.76
N ARG A 91 10.22 -0.42 -4.43
CA ARG A 91 10.43 0.95 -4.00
C ARG A 91 9.73 1.21 -2.67
N THR A 92 10.29 2.09 -1.88
CA THR A 92 9.62 2.63 -0.69
C THR A 92 8.43 3.49 -1.11
N VAL A 93 7.25 3.18 -0.59
CA VAL A 93 6.00 3.92 -0.82
C VAL A 93 5.51 4.66 0.42
N GLY A 94 6.20 4.50 1.53
CA GLY A 94 5.91 5.18 2.79
C GLY A 94 6.89 4.79 3.88
N ARG A 95 6.62 5.25 5.10
CA ARG A 95 7.43 4.96 6.28
C ARG A 95 6.54 4.89 7.51
N VAL A 96 6.77 3.94 8.37
CA VAL A 96 6.18 3.89 9.70
C VAL A 96 7.24 4.24 10.74
N GLU A 97 6.94 5.21 11.58
CA GLU A 97 7.82 5.71 12.62
C GLU A 97 7.22 5.42 13.99
N ILE A 98 8.04 4.90 14.88
CA ILE A 98 7.74 4.77 16.30
C ILE A 98 8.45 5.89 17.01
N THR A 99 7.81 6.59 17.92
CA THR A 99 8.41 7.70 18.67
C THR A 99 9.79 7.31 19.23
N GLY A 100 10.81 8.10 18.91
CA GLY A 100 12.18 7.85 19.34
C GLY A 100 12.98 6.90 18.44
N THR A 101 12.45 6.49 17.29
CA THR A 101 13.15 5.66 16.30
C THR A 101 13.31 6.36 14.95
N LEU A 102 14.17 5.82 14.09
CA LEU A 102 14.31 6.27 12.71
C LEU A 102 13.19 5.80 11.78
N GLY A 103 12.30 4.93 12.29
CA GLY A 103 11.23 4.32 11.52
C GLY A 103 11.69 3.23 10.55
N ASN A 104 10.71 2.61 9.89
CA ASN A 104 10.89 1.53 8.93
C ASN A 104 10.20 1.89 7.62
N ASP A 105 10.88 1.66 6.51
CA ASP A 105 10.32 1.89 5.19
C ASP A 105 9.21 0.87 4.89
N CYS A 106 8.11 1.37 4.35
CA CYS A 106 7.02 0.55 3.84
C CYS A 106 7.21 0.34 2.34
N ALA A 107 7.40 -0.90 1.95
CA ALA A 107 7.50 -1.28 0.54
C ALA A 107 6.13 -1.55 -0.10
N TYR A 108 5.09 -1.68 0.70
CA TYR A 108 3.71 -1.87 0.25
C TYR A 108 2.74 -1.12 1.14
N ILE A 109 1.90 -0.28 0.53
CA ILE A 109 0.77 0.39 1.18
C ILE A 109 -0.41 0.33 0.23
N ALA A 110 -1.48 -0.34 0.65
CA ALA A 110 -2.71 -0.45 -0.13
C ALA A 110 -3.85 0.27 0.57
N VAL A 111 -4.75 0.85 -0.21
CA VAL A 111 -5.97 1.49 0.26
C VAL A 111 -7.18 0.89 -0.41
N THR A 112 -8.21 0.64 0.39
CA THR A 112 -9.53 0.19 -0.10
C THR A 112 -10.60 1.12 0.46
N PRO A 113 -11.41 1.78 -0.37
CA PRO A 113 -12.53 2.58 0.09
C PRO A 113 -13.52 1.72 0.89
N THR A 114 -14.06 2.27 1.97
CA THR A 114 -15.11 1.67 2.79
C THR A 114 -16.23 2.68 3.01
N PRO A 115 -17.48 2.28 3.30
CA PRO A 115 -18.60 3.22 3.46
C PRO A 115 -18.38 4.37 4.44
N PRO A 116 -17.69 4.20 5.61
CA PRO A 116 -17.40 5.33 6.47
C PRO A 116 -16.10 6.06 6.12
N GLY A 117 -15.26 5.50 5.23
CA GLY A 117 -13.94 6.07 4.93
C GLY A 117 -13.05 5.13 4.13
N ARG A 118 -11.98 4.60 4.72
CA ARG A 118 -11.03 3.73 4.00
C ARG A 118 -10.27 2.79 4.93
N HIS A 119 -9.91 1.66 4.36
CA HIS A 119 -9.06 0.64 4.95
C HIS A 119 -7.66 0.73 4.35
N ILE A 120 -6.64 0.92 5.16
CA ILE A 120 -5.25 1.02 4.73
C ILE A 120 -4.48 -0.16 5.32
N VAL A 121 -3.73 -0.86 4.45
CA VAL A 121 -2.80 -1.91 4.87
C VAL A 121 -1.40 -1.48 4.48
N PHE A 122 -0.46 -1.55 5.41
CA PHE A 122 0.95 -1.33 5.13
C PHE A 122 1.79 -2.52 5.54
N VAL A 123 2.89 -2.75 4.82
CA VAL A 123 3.84 -3.82 5.09
C VAL A 123 5.26 -3.27 4.97
N THR A 124 6.05 -3.55 6.00
CA THR A 124 7.49 -3.26 6.00
C THR A 124 8.26 -4.53 5.66
N ASN A 125 9.47 -4.38 5.15
CA ASN A 125 10.39 -5.49 4.92
C ASN A 125 11.31 -5.76 6.12
N ARG A 126 10.98 -5.20 7.28
CA ARG A 126 11.73 -5.34 8.52
C ARG A 126 10.78 -5.38 9.69
N GLN A 127 11.27 -5.93 10.79
CA GLN A 127 10.55 -5.92 12.05
C GLN A 127 10.44 -4.50 12.62
N ILE A 128 9.25 -4.13 13.06
CA ILE A 128 9.05 -2.95 13.90
C ILE A 128 9.29 -3.38 15.35
N ARG A 129 10.18 -2.67 16.05
CA ARG A 129 10.51 -3.00 17.42
C ARG A 129 9.87 -2.00 18.38
N PHE A 130 8.95 -2.48 19.20
CA PHE A 130 8.38 -1.75 20.31
C PHE A 130 9.15 -2.13 21.60
N GLY A 131 10.08 -1.27 22.02
CA GLY A 131 10.73 -1.29 23.35
C GLY A 131 11.56 -2.53 23.74
N GLU A 132 10.94 -3.65 23.97
CA GLU A 132 11.60 -4.80 24.62
C GLU A 132 12.30 -5.81 23.70
N ALA A 133 12.31 -5.60 22.40
CA ALA A 133 12.81 -6.59 21.44
C ALA A 133 14.36 -6.74 21.40
N TRP A 134 15.07 -6.33 22.45
CA TRP A 134 16.52 -6.45 22.49
C TRP A 134 17.04 -7.84 22.90
N THR A 135 16.17 -8.71 23.42
CA THR A 135 16.60 -9.98 24.04
C THR A 135 16.13 -11.22 23.30
N ASP A 136 15.20 -11.12 22.37
CA ASP A 136 14.74 -12.30 21.67
C ASP A 136 15.57 -12.62 20.43
N SER A 137 16.03 -13.85 20.41
CA SER A 137 16.75 -14.47 19.31
C SER A 137 16.12 -14.06 17.97
N GLN A 138 16.99 -13.58 17.09
CA GLN A 138 16.68 -13.33 15.69
C GLN A 138 16.27 -14.64 15.01
N THR A 139 15.06 -15.10 15.24
CA THR A 139 14.47 -16.16 14.42
C THR A 139 14.14 -15.51 13.08
N MET A 140 14.90 -15.87 12.05
CA MET A 140 14.82 -15.36 10.68
C MET A 140 13.46 -15.60 10.00
N SER A 141 12.47 -16.09 10.74
CA SER A 141 11.15 -16.41 10.20
C SER A 141 10.15 -15.27 10.26
N TYR A 142 10.36 -14.26 11.12
CA TYR A 142 9.43 -13.16 11.36
C TYR A 142 10.00 -11.82 10.90
N ASP A 143 10.36 -11.75 9.63
CA ASP A 143 11.07 -10.60 9.06
C ASP A 143 10.15 -9.48 8.57
N LEU A 144 8.85 -9.62 8.75
CA LEU A 144 7.85 -8.64 8.34
C LEU A 144 7.23 -7.94 9.54
N SER A 145 6.78 -6.73 9.31
CA SER A 145 5.74 -6.11 10.11
C SER A 145 4.64 -5.64 9.19
N ALA A 146 3.42 -5.70 9.66
CA ALA A 146 2.27 -5.22 8.95
C ALA A 146 1.43 -4.33 9.86
N GLY A 147 0.65 -3.46 9.27
CA GLY A 147 -0.35 -2.69 9.98
C GLY A 147 -1.60 -2.50 9.16
N ILE A 148 -2.68 -2.33 9.88
CA ILE A 148 -4.00 -2.08 9.34
C ILE A 148 -4.54 -0.84 10.02
N LEU A 149 -5.12 0.07 9.22
CA LEU A 149 -5.82 1.25 9.70
C LEU A 149 -7.20 1.28 9.07
N ASP A 150 -8.22 1.41 9.90
CA ASP A 150 -9.60 1.66 9.51
C ASP A 150 -9.91 3.12 9.80
N ILE A 151 -9.82 3.95 8.79
CA ILE A 151 -10.09 5.38 8.87
C ILE A 151 -11.58 5.62 8.67
N ASN A 152 -12.17 6.36 9.61
CA ASN A 152 -13.54 6.81 9.53
C ASN A 152 -13.56 8.32 9.23
N ASP A 153 -13.89 8.68 7.99
CA ASP A 153 -13.92 10.08 7.56
C ASP A 153 -15.12 10.86 8.14
N GLN A 154 -16.17 10.15 8.56
CA GLN A 154 -17.38 10.75 9.12
C GLN A 154 -17.25 11.02 10.63
N ASP A 155 -16.57 10.13 11.34
CA ASP A 155 -16.33 10.23 12.78
C ASP A 155 -14.92 9.77 13.10
N LYS A 156 -13.99 10.71 13.15
CA LYS A 156 -12.56 10.43 13.36
C LYS A 156 -12.28 9.65 14.65
N SER A 157 -13.14 9.79 15.67
CA SER A 157 -12.99 9.06 16.94
C SER A 157 -13.19 7.54 16.80
N LYS A 158 -13.79 7.11 15.69
CA LYS A 158 -13.99 5.70 15.35
C LYS A 158 -12.89 5.12 14.49
N SER A 159 -11.90 5.94 14.12
CA SER A 159 -10.72 5.43 13.41
C SER A 159 -9.89 4.57 14.36
N THR A 160 -9.52 3.40 13.91
CA THR A 160 -8.77 2.42 14.69
C THR A 160 -7.72 1.74 13.84
N GLY A 161 -6.87 0.94 14.46
CA GLY A 161 -5.91 0.14 13.72
C GLY A 161 -5.22 -0.91 14.58
N VAL A 162 -4.31 -1.62 13.93
CA VAL A 162 -3.47 -2.63 14.59
C VAL A 162 -2.12 -2.68 13.88
N VAL A 163 -1.06 -2.86 14.67
CA VAL A 163 0.29 -3.14 14.15
C VAL A 163 0.72 -4.52 14.64
N TYR A 164 1.21 -5.32 13.72
CA TYR A 164 1.82 -6.62 13.91
C TYR A 164 3.34 -6.48 13.81
N PRO A 165 4.06 -6.33 14.92
CA PRO A 165 5.45 -5.88 14.91
C PRO A 165 6.45 -6.93 14.39
N MET A 166 6.14 -8.19 14.59
CA MET A 166 6.94 -9.33 14.13
C MET A 166 6.01 -10.40 13.61
N ALA A 167 5.88 -10.46 12.29
CA ALA A 167 4.90 -11.30 11.63
C ALA A 167 5.54 -12.08 10.48
N GLN A 168 4.92 -13.19 10.15
CA GLN A 168 5.09 -13.89 8.89
C GLN A 168 3.74 -14.27 8.30
N LEU A 169 3.68 -14.37 6.99
CA LEU A 169 2.51 -14.87 6.30
C LEU A 169 2.67 -16.38 6.09
N VAL A 170 1.71 -17.14 6.55
CA VAL A 170 1.70 -18.61 6.43
C VAL A 170 0.42 -19.10 5.77
N VAL A 171 0.48 -20.29 5.20
CA VAL A 171 -0.71 -21.00 4.72
C VAL A 171 -1.06 -22.06 5.75
N ASP A 172 -2.26 -22.02 6.28
CA ASP A 172 -2.73 -23.02 7.25
C ASP A 172 -3.05 -24.38 6.59
N LYS A 173 -3.45 -25.33 7.41
CA LYS A 173 -3.81 -26.68 6.96
C LYS A 173 -5.03 -26.71 6.01
N GLN A 174 -5.82 -25.66 6.02
CA GLN A 174 -7.00 -25.47 5.17
C GLN A 174 -6.66 -24.71 3.86
N GLY A 175 -5.38 -24.35 3.65
CA GLY A 175 -4.92 -23.57 2.49
C GLY A 175 -5.23 -22.08 2.60
N GLN A 176 -5.55 -21.57 3.80
CA GLN A 176 -5.88 -20.16 4.01
C GLN A 176 -4.65 -19.38 4.46
N LEU A 177 -4.53 -18.14 3.98
CA LEU A 177 -3.47 -17.24 4.40
C LEU A 177 -3.77 -16.70 5.80
N GLN A 178 -2.80 -16.83 6.69
CA GLN A 178 -2.88 -16.35 8.06
C GLN A 178 -1.59 -15.62 8.46
N TRP A 179 -1.74 -14.66 9.36
CA TRP A 179 -0.61 -14.06 10.05
C TRP A 179 -0.19 -14.97 11.21
N ASP A 180 1.05 -15.40 11.20
CA ASP A 180 1.69 -16.00 12.34
C ASP A 180 2.55 -14.94 13.02
N LEU A 181 2.38 -14.77 14.32
CA LEU A 181 2.88 -13.63 15.10
C LEU A 181 3.85 -14.11 16.18
N ASN A 182 5.04 -13.52 16.22
CA ASN A 182 5.99 -13.76 17.30
C ASN A 182 5.79 -12.82 18.50
N GLN A 183 5.12 -11.69 18.27
CA GLN A 183 4.77 -10.74 19.32
C GLN A 183 3.29 -10.40 19.29
N ASN A 184 2.74 -10.04 20.43
CA ASN A 184 1.36 -9.58 20.52
C ASN A 184 1.17 -8.32 19.65
N PRO A 185 0.02 -8.20 18.96
CA PRO A 185 -0.28 -7.02 18.19
C PRO A 185 -0.45 -5.80 19.09
N TRP A 186 -0.14 -4.62 18.56
CA TRP A 186 -0.40 -3.34 19.20
C TRP A 186 -1.65 -2.72 18.59
N ARG A 187 -2.60 -2.33 19.43
CA ARG A 187 -3.82 -1.65 18.99
C ARG A 187 -3.53 -0.16 18.80
N LEU A 188 -4.07 0.40 17.73
CA LEU A 188 -3.97 1.83 17.46
C LEU A 188 -5.31 2.51 17.80
N SER A 189 -5.23 3.60 18.55
CA SER A 189 -6.33 4.54 18.77
C SER A 189 -5.85 5.98 18.61
N ASP A 190 -6.71 6.94 18.83
CA ASP A 190 -6.43 8.37 18.61
C ASP A 190 -5.84 8.61 17.22
N VAL A 191 -6.41 7.93 16.23
CA VAL A 191 -5.91 7.98 14.85
C VAL A 191 -6.30 9.31 14.22
N ILE A 192 -5.29 10.11 13.86
CA ILE A 192 -5.45 11.41 13.23
C ILE A 192 -4.86 11.34 11.82
N ASP A 193 -5.73 11.50 10.84
CA ASP A 193 -5.35 11.61 9.44
C ASP A 193 -5.22 13.08 9.06
N TRP A 194 -3.98 13.48 8.74
CA TRP A 194 -3.61 14.85 8.36
C TRP A 194 -3.70 15.08 6.86
N LYS A 195 -4.74 14.57 6.19
CA LYS A 195 -4.93 14.79 4.76
C LYS A 195 -4.84 16.29 4.42
N GLY A 196 -3.83 16.64 3.67
CA GLY A 196 -3.69 17.98 3.11
C GLY A 196 -3.33 19.07 4.10
N SER A 197 -2.91 18.79 5.33
CA SER A 197 -2.43 19.79 6.28
C SER A 197 -0.99 20.27 6.00
N GLY A 198 -0.32 19.72 5.00
CA GLY A 198 0.99 20.17 4.54
C GLY A 198 0.86 21.12 3.37
N ASN A 199 0.96 22.44 3.65
CA ASN A 199 1.03 23.60 2.75
C ASN A 199 -0.28 24.36 2.48
N ASN A 200 -0.78 25.04 3.50
CA ASN A 200 -1.29 26.38 3.32
C ASN A 200 -0.23 27.37 3.87
N ASN A 201 0.79 27.66 3.06
CA ASN A 201 1.61 28.85 3.11
C ASN A 201 1.94 29.28 1.67
#